data_1428cfebb17d2092f232c486489ab029
#
_entry.id   1428cfebb17d2092f232c486489ab029
#
_cell.length_a   1.000
_cell.length_b   1.000
_cell.length_c   1.000
_cell.angle_alpha   90.00
_cell.angle_beta   90.00
_cell.angle_gamma   90.00
#
_symmetry.space_group_name_H-M   'P 1'
#
loop_
_entity.id
_entity.type
_entity.pdbx_description
1 polymer ?
#
loop_
_entity_poly.entity_id
_entity_poly.type
_entity_poly.pdbx_seq_one_letter_code
_entity_poly.pdbx_strand_id
1 'polypeptide(L)'
;IDHFTEYNEEFGHQKGDECLSTVGAKLADLIGRPGDLVARYGGEEFAVLLARTVQQGTFRVAYKLRSAIEELELPHPRSLAHKNVTVSVGVASTTPALDSS
;
A
#
# COMPACT_ATOMS: atom_id res chain seq x y z
N ILE A 1 -0.42 -3.34 5.61
CA ILE A 1 -1.04 -4.66 5.32
C ILE A 1 -1.86 -5.09 6.53
N ASP A 2 -3.12 -5.40 6.29
CA ASP A 2 -4.04 -5.78 7.36
C ASP A 2 -3.68 -7.13 7.97
N HIS A 3 -3.71 -7.19 9.29
CA HIS A 3 -3.47 -8.42 10.06
C HIS A 3 -2.15 -9.11 9.70
N PHE A 4 -1.10 -8.33 9.48
CA PHE A 4 0.18 -8.87 9.05
C PHE A 4 0.88 -9.69 10.13
N THR A 5 0.68 -9.34 11.40
CA THR A 5 1.22 -10.14 12.52
C THR A 5 0.67 -11.57 12.45
N GLU A 6 -0.63 -11.71 12.23
CA GLU A 6 -1.29 -13.01 12.10
C GLU A 6 -0.82 -13.76 10.86
N TYR A 7 -0.50 -13.04 9.79
CA TYR A 7 0.07 -13.64 8.59
C TYR A 7 1.42 -14.29 8.90
N ASN A 8 2.30 -13.55 9.58
CA ASN A 8 3.62 -14.06 9.98
C ASN A 8 3.50 -15.24 10.93
N GLU A 9 2.54 -15.20 11.86
CA GLU A 9 2.32 -16.31 12.78
C GLU A 9 1.88 -17.58 12.05
N GLU A 10 1.07 -17.42 11.00
CA GLU A 10 0.58 -18.56 10.22
C GLU A 10 1.64 -19.12 9.28
N PHE A 11 2.35 -18.25 8.56
CA PHE A 11 3.24 -18.66 7.47
C PHE A 11 4.73 -18.50 7.76
N GLY A 12 5.10 -17.81 8.85
CA GLY A 12 6.50 -17.53 9.18
C GLY A 12 7.02 -16.24 8.54
N HIS A 13 8.14 -15.76 9.08
CA HIS A 13 8.70 -14.47 8.65
C HIS A 13 9.19 -14.47 7.22
N GLN A 14 9.70 -15.60 6.72
CA GLN A 14 10.17 -15.69 5.34
C GLN A 14 9.02 -15.47 4.37
N LYS A 15 7.88 -16.09 4.61
CA LYS A 15 6.67 -15.88 3.82
C LYS A 15 6.14 -14.46 3.98
N GLY A 16 6.25 -13.89 5.18
CA GLY A 16 5.92 -12.50 5.42
C GLY A 16 6.75 -11.56 4.57
N ASP A 17 8.06 -11.79 4.49
CA ASP A 17 8.95 -10.99 3.65
C ASP A 17 8.59 -11.13 2.17
N GLU A 18 8.25 -12.33 1.71
CA GLU A 18 7.79 -12.54 0.34
C GLU A 18 6.49 -11.78 0.07
N CYS A 19 5.56 -11.78 1.03
CA CYS A 19 4.32 -11.02 0.94
C CYS A 19 4.61 -9.51 0.80
N LEU A 20 5.49 -8.99 1.64
CA LEU A 20 5.88 -7.58 1.57
C LEU A 20 6.49 -7.23 0.22
N SER A 21 7.36 -8.09 -0.30
CA SER A 21 7.98 -7.87 -1.60
C SER A 21 6.95 -7.88 -2.73
N THR A 22 6.00 -8.79 -2.67
CA THR A 22 4.95 -8.91 -3.68
C THR A 22 4.04 -7.68 -3.67
N VAL A 23 3.62 -7.26 -2.48
CA VAL A 23 2.79 -6.06 -2.32
C VAL A 23 3.55 -4.82 -2.79
N GLY A 24 4.79 -4.66 -2.36
CA GLY A 24 5.63 -3.52 -2.74
C GLY A 24 5.85 -3.44 -4.25
N ALA A 25 6.11 -4.57 -4.90
CA ALA A 25 6.29 -4.62 -6.35
C ALA A 25 5.01 -4.23 -7.08
N LYS A 26 3.85 -4.67 -6.59
CA LYS A 26 2.56 -4.30 -7.19
C LYS A 26 2.30 -2.81 -7.05
N LEU A 27 2.55 -2.25 -5.87
CA LEU A 27 2.41 -0.80 -5.66
C LEU A 27 3.33 -0.01 -6.60
N ALA A 28 4.58 -0.42 -6.72
CA ALA A 28 5.54 0.25 -7.60
C ALA A 28 5.12 0.18 -9.07
N ASP A 29 4.55 -0.95 -9.47
CA ASP A 29 4.07 -1.12 -10.84
C ASP A 29 2.90 -0.17 -11.16
N LEU A 30 2.05 0.10 -10.18
CA LEU A 30 0.89 0.97 -10.35
C LEU A 30 1.23 2.46 -10.26
N ILE A 31 2.35 2.81 -9.62
CA ILE A 31 2.78 4.19 -9.39
C ILE A 31 3.99 4.45 -10.30
N GLY A 32 3.71 4.91 -11.52
CA GLY A 32 4.76 5.04 -12.53
C GLY A 32 4.98 6.45 -13.06
N ARG A 33 4.25 7.46 -12.56
CA ARG A 33 4.44 8.83 -13.06
C ARG A 33 5.74 9.44 -12.54
N PRO A 34 6.43 10.27 -13.35
CA PRO A 34 7.56 11.04 -12.84
C PRO A 34 7.17 11.88 -11.64
N GLY A 35 7.98 11.83 -10.60
CA GLY A 35 7.73 12.57 -9.37
C GLY A 35 6.92 11.80 -8.33
N ASP A 36 6.29 10.70 -8.71
CA ASP A 36 5.60 9.84 -7.75
C ASP A 36 6.58 8.82 -7.16
N LEU A 37 6.34 8.41 -5.93
CA LEU A 37 7.27 7.57 -5.21
C LEU A 37 6.53 6.57 -4.33
N VAL A 38 7.03 5.34 -4.30
CA VAL A 38 6.60 4.32 -3.35
C VAL A 38 7.79 3.98 -2.47
N ALA A 39 7.57 3.94 -1.16
CA ALA A 39 8.62 3.59 -0.22
C ALA A 39 8.04 2.72 0.90
N ARG A 40 8.84 1.78 1.39
CA ARG A 40 8.48 1.05 2.59
C ARG A 40 8.82 1.93 3.78
N TYR A 41 7.80 2.30 4.54
CA TYR A 41 7.96 3.22 5.66
C TYR A 41 8.46 2.51 6.91
N GLY A 42 7.98 1.31 7.17
CA GLY A 42 8.41 0.50 8.31
C GLY A 42 7.56 -0.76 8.39
N GLY A 43 8.11 -1.83 8.96
CA GLY A 43 7.37 -3.09 9.13
C GLY A 43 6.56 -3.49 7.91
N GLU A 44 5.25 -3.45 8.05
CA GLU A 44 4.29 -3.76 6.97
C GLU A 44 3.64 -2.51 6.38
N GLU A 45 4.23 -1.34 6.56
CA GLU A 45 3.68 -0.07 6.10
C GLU A 45 4.42 0.45 4.88
N PHE A 46 3.65 0.95 3.91
CA PHE A 46 4.17 1.59 2.72
C PHE A 46 3.64 3.02 2.64
N ALA A 47 4.48 3.91 2.12
CA ALA A 47 4.09 5.28 1.82
C ALA A 47 4.11 5.48 0.31
N VAL A 48 3.10 6.15 -0.20
CA VAL A 48 3.00 6.51 -1.61
C VAL A 48 2.88 8.02 -1.69
N LEU A 49 3.81 8.65 -2.37
CA LEU A 49 3.80 10.10 -2.58
C LEU A 49 3.38 10.37 -4.02
N LEU A 50 2.30 11.14 -4.16
CA LEU A 50 1.77 11.52 -5.47
C LEU A 50 1.98 13.01 -5.68
N ALA A 51 2.82 13.35 -6.64
CA ALA A 51 3.08 14.73 -7.00
C ALA A 51 1.97 15.25 -7.90
N ARG A 52 1.64 16.55 -7.76
CA ARG A 52 0.71 17.25 -8.65
C ARG A 52 -0.63 16.54 -8.79
N THR A 53 -1.13 16.01 -7.69
CA THR A 53 -2.39 15.27 -7.68
C THR A 53 -3.39 15.99 -6.79
N VAL A 54 -4.56 16.30 -7.32
CA VAL A 54 -5.64 16.87 -6.54
C VAL A 54 -6.23 15.80 -5.61
N GLN A 55 -6.89 16.25 -4.53
CA GLN A 55 -7.39 15.35 -3.50
C GLN A 55 -8.26 14.22 -4.05
N GLN A 56 -9.17 14.54 -4.99
CA GLN A 56 -10.03 13.52 -5.59
C GLN A 56 -9.23 12.46 -6.35
N GLY A 57 -8.18 12.89 -7.04
CA GLY A 57 -7.27 11.98 -7.73
C GLY A 57 -6.52 11.08 -6.76
N THR A 58 -6.14 11.62 -5.60
CA THR A 58 -5.46 10.84 -4.56
C THR A 58 -6.35 9.73 -4.03
N PHE A 59 -7.63 10.03 -3.75
CA PHE A 59 -8.58 9.00 -3.31
C PHE A 59 -8.80 7.92 -4.38
N ARG A 60 -8.84 8.33 -5.63
CA ARG A 60 -9.01 7.40 -6.75
C ARG A 60 -7.83 6.43 -6.86
N VAL A 61 -6.61 6.95 -6.69
CA VAL A 61 -5.40 6.13 -6.67
C VAL A 61 -5.41 5.19 -5.47
N ALA A 62 -5.76 5.70 -4.28
CA ALA A 62 -5.83 4.88 -3.07
C ALA A 62 -6.78 3.69 -3.24
N TYR A 63 -7.96 3.93 -3.81
CA TYR A 63 -8.92 2.87 -4.09
C TYR A 63 -8.35 1.84 -5.07
N LYS A 64 -7.70 2.32 -6.12
CA LYS A 64 -7.09 1.46 -7.13
C LYS A 64 -6.00 0.58 -6.53
N LEU A 65 -5.16 1.14 -5.67
CA LEU A 65 -4.10 0.39 -4.99
C LEU A 65 -4.70 -0.70 -4.09
N ARG A 66 -5.71 -0.34 -3.31
CA ARG A 66 -6.35 -1.30 -2.42
C ARG A 66 -6.96 -2.47 -3.20
N SER A 67 -7.69 -2.15 -4.26
CA SER A 67 -8.33 -3.17 -5.11
C SER A 67 -7.30 -4.07 -5.78
N ALA A 68 -6.19 -3.51 -6.24
CA ALA A 68 -5.14 -4.28 -6.90
C ALA A 68 -4.48 -5.28 -5.94
N ILE A 69 -4.30 -4.90 -4.67
CA ILE A 69 -3.74 -5.83 -3.69
C ILE A 69 -4.72 -6.96 -3.40
N GLU A 70 -6.02 -6.66 -3.23
CA GLU A 70 -7.02 -7.71 -3.06
C GLU A 70 -7.04 -8.68 -4.25
N GLU A 71 -6.89 -8.15 -5.45
CA GLU A 71 -6.91 -8.94 -6.69
C GLU A 71 -5.71 -9.86 -6.85
N LEU A 72 -4.63 -9.65 -6.07
CA LEU A 72 -3.53 -10.59 -6.04
C LEU A 72 -3.93 -11.94 -5.42
N GLU A 73 -5.00 -11.95 -4.66
CA GLU A 73 -5.54 -13.15 -4.01
C GLU A 73 -4.49 -13.93 -3.23
N LEU A 74 -3.64 -13.19 -2.49
CA LEU A 74 -2.67 -13.82 -1.60
C LEU A 74 -3.41 -14.37 -0.39
N PRO A 75 -3.41 -15.70 -0.17
CA PRO A 75 -4.23 -16.27 0.90
C PRO A 75 -3.81 -15.80 2.28
N HIS A 76 -4.79 -15.45 3.10
CA HIS A 76 -4.57 -15.07 4.49
C HIS A 76 -5.73 -15.58 5.34
N PRO A 77 -5.72 -16.87 5.70
CA PRO A 77 -6.86 -17.50 6.38
C PRO A 77 -7.15 -16.92 7.77
N ARG A 78 -6.18 -16.26 8.39
CA ARG A 78 -6.35 -15.67 9.72
C ARG A 78 -6.75 -14.19 9.66
N SER A 79 -6.95 -13.60 8.49
CA SER A 79 -7.39 -12.23 8.39
C SER A 79 -8.85 -12.09 8.80
N LEU A 80 -9.13 -11.14 9.68
CA LEU A 80 -10.51 -10.83 10.07
C LEU A 80 -11.20 -9.94 9.03
N ALA A 81 -10.41 -9.30 8.17
CA ALA A 81 -10.95 -8.39 7.16
C ALA A 81 -11.39 -9.12 5.90
N HIS A 82 -10.64 -10.15 5.51
CA HIS A 82 -10.87 -10.88 4.26
C HIS A 82 -10.09 -12.19 4.28
N LYS A 83 -10.42 -13.12 3.40
CA LYS A 83 -9.69 -14.39 3.29
C LYS A 83 -8.34 -14.23 2.59
N ASN A 84 -8.10 -13.12 1.97
CA ASN A 84 -6.85 -12.81 1.29
C ASN A 84 -6.18 -11.60 1.95
N VAL A 85 -4.94 -11.34 1.57
CA VAL A 85 -4.21 -10.17 2.02
C VAL A 85 -4.90 -8.91 1.49
N THR A 86 -5.15 -7.97 2.38
CA THR A 86 -5.71 -6.66 2.06
C THR A 86 -4.85 -5.57 2.67
N VAL A 87 -5.04 -4.34 2.23
CA VAL A 87 -4.40 -3.17 2.81
C VAL A 87 -5.44 -2.15 3.22
N SER A 88 -5.17 -1.46 4.33
CA SER A 88 -5.91 -0.27 4.72
C SER A 88 -5.13 0.95 4.28
N VAL A 89 -5.79 1.96 3.73
CA VAL A 89 -5.14 3.12 3.16
C VAL A 89 -5.64 4.38 3.85
N GLY A 90 -4.71 5.14 4.41
CA GLY A 90 -4.99 6.48 4.88
C GLY A 90 -4.49 7.49 3.85
N VAL A 91 -5.23 8.58 3.68
CA VAL A 91 -4.91 9.59 2.67
C VAL A 91 -4.78 10.95 3.34
N ALA A 92 -3.73 11.66 2.98
CA ALA A 92 -3.54 13.05 3.37
C ALA A 92 -3.03 13.82 2.17
N SER A 93 -3.46 15.05 2.01
CA SER A 93 -2.96 15.90 0.95
C SER A 93 -2.60 17.28 1.49
N THR A 94 -1.63 17.89 0.84
CA THR A 94 -1.17 19.23 1.20
C THR A 94 -0.78 19.99 -0.07
N THR A 95 -0.98 21.29 -0.03
CA THR A 95 -0.54 22.17 -1.10
C THR A 95 0.48 23.13 -0.50
N PRO A 96 1.74 23.09 -0.96
CA PRO A 96 2.75 24.02 -0.46
C PRO A 96 2.33 25.47 -0.75
N ALA A 97 2.58 26.36 0.20
CA ALA A 97 2.34 27.77 -0.02
C ALA A 97 3.35 28.30 -1.04
N LEU A 98 2.89 29.22 -1.93
CA LEU A 98 3.73 29.76 -2.98
C LEU A 98 4.90 30.59 -2.44
N ASP A 99 4.74 31.19 -1.27
CA ASP A 99 5.75 32.02 -0.62
C ASP A 99 6.56 31.28 0.43
N SER A 100 6.34 29.99 0.59
CA SER A 100 7.17 29.18 1.48
C SER A 100 8.49 28.89 0.79
N SER A 101 9.49 29.38 1.32
CA SER A 101 10.82 29.29 0.73
C SER A 101 11.83 28.86 1.79
#